data_de07a10dc73aadfbce1480e3acdff863
#
_entry.id   de07a10dc73aadfbce1480e3acdff863
#
_cell.length_a   1.000
_cell.length_b   1.000
_cell.length_c   1.000
_cell.angle_alpha   90.00
_cell.angle_beta   90.00
_cell.angle_gamma   90.00
#
_symmetry.space_group_name_H-M   'P 1'
#
loop_
_entity.id
_entity.type
_entity.pdbx_description
1 polymer ?
#
loop_
_entity_poly.entity_id
_entity_poly.type
_entity_poly.pdbx_seq_one_letter_code
_entity_poly.pdbx_strand_id
1 'polypeptide(L)'
;MKSIAELVSIALLSGLLASCASEQRTTVNSDRIVTNPIDLNYRFQPNEESRREAADPVLEYFKGYYYMFASKSGGYWRSEDLAKWEYIPCTTIPTMEDYAPTILVYGDTLYFTASSGNTRIYKNAHPEKDAWEEVDTKLTYRQHDPAFFKDDDGRVYIYWGCSDVDPIVGVEVDPKDGFRAIGEPKALIHHNCDKYGWEVPGKNNEEPRQGWNEGPCVLKHNGRYYLQYAAPGTQYRIYGDGNYVGDNPLGPFEYVEDNPFSFKPGGFIGGAGHGHTFKDKYGNYWHVASMTISVRHWFERRLGLFPVVVSDKYGMYALTTFADYLFCIPDRKVDFEKEDINMGWNLLSYKKKVAASSSLEAVSYTHLRAHETG
;
A
#
# COMPACT_ATOMS: atom_id res chain seq x y z
N MET A 1 -48.25 -48.86 -26.18
CA MET A 1 -47.08 -48.23 -26.82
C MET A 1 -46.99 -46.81 -26.30
N LYS A 2 -46.16 -46.63 -25.26
CA LYS A 2 -45.86 -45.27 -24.78
C LYS A 2 -44.73 -44.74 -25.67
N SER A 3 -44.93 -43.53 -26.13
CA SER A 3 -44.16 -42.87 -27.19
C SER A 3 -42.69 -42.63 -26.77
N ILE A 4 -41.79 -42.90 -27.70
CA ILE A 4 -40.33 -42.63 -27.60
C ILE A 4 -40.01 -41.18 -27.26
N ALA A 5 -40.98 -40.27 -27.41
CA ALA A 5 -40.84 -38.85 -27.11
C ALA A 5 -40.77 -38.53 -25.62
N GLU A 6 -41.33 -39.35 -24.72
CA GLU A 6 -41.27 -39.15 -23.27
C GLU A 6 -39.93 -39.57 -22.67
N LEU A 7 -39.23 -40.51 -23.26
CA LEU A 7 -37.90 -40.96 -22.79
C LEU A 7 -36.78 -39.99 -23.16
N VAL A 8 -36.93 -39.21 -24.23
CA VAL A 8 -35.96 -38.19 -24.65
C VAL A 8 -36.05 -36.91 -23.78
N SER A 9 -37.23 -36.59 -23.27
CA SER A 9 -37.43 -35.41 -22.39
C SER A 9 -36.86 -35.62 -20.99
N ILE A 10 -36.82 -36.84 -20.49
CA ILE A 10 -36.26 -37.13 -19.16
C ILE A 10 -34.73 -37.19 -19.21
N ALA A 11 -34.15 -37.59 -20.32
CA ALA A 11 -32.69 -37.62 -20.51
C ALA A 11 -32.09 -36.24 -20.74
N LEU A 12 -32.87 -35.28 -21.27
CA LEU A 12 -32.44 -33.89 -21.45
C LEU A 12 -32.57 -33.04 -20.16
N LEU A 13 -33.44 -33.41 -19.23
CA LEU A 13 -33.57 -32.72 -17.94
C LEU A 13 -32.49 -33.19 -16.92
N SER A 14 -31.98 -34.39 -17.02
CA SER A 14 -30.90 -34.92 -16.17
C SER A 14 -29.52 -34.44 -16.61
N GLY A 15 -29.33 -33.99 -17.85
CA GLY A 15 -28.10 -33.45 -18.38
C GLY A 15 -27.87 -31.96 -18.00
N LEU A 16 -28.92 -31.24 -17.62
CA LEU A 16 -28.83 -29.82 -17.24
C LEU A 16 -28.57 -29.55 -15.75
N LEU A 17 -28.61 -30.57 -14.92
CA LEU A 17 -28.32 -30.47 -13.48
C LEU A 17 -26.90 -30.87 -13.08
N ALA A 18 -26.07 -31.30 -14.03
CA ALA A 18 -24.68 -31.73 -13.76
C ALA A 18 -23.63 -30.67 -14.12
N SER A 19 -24.01 -29.44 -14.42
CA SER A 19 -23.08 -28.32 -14.62
C SER A 19 -23.16 -27.30 -13.46
N CYS A 20 -23.32 -27.78 -12.23
CA CYS A 20 -22.73 -27.07 -11.10
C CYS A 20 -21.23 -27.38 -11.16
N ALA A 21 -20.50 -26.51 -11.84
CA ALA A 21 -19.05 -26.45 -11.65
C ALA A 21 -18.80 -26.51 -10.14
N SER A 22 -18.16 -27.54 -9.67
CA SER A 22 -17.56 -27.56 -8.36
C SER A 22 -16.58 -26.38 -8.34
N GLU A 23 -17.02 -25.22 -7.82
CA GLU A 23 -16.07 -24.23 -7.33
C GLU A 23 -15.15 -25.02 -6.43
N GLN A 24 -13.94 -25.27 -6.89
CA GLN A 24 -12.88 -25.75 -6.02
C GLN A 24 -12.77 -24.69 -4.92
N ARG A 25 -13.46 -24.93 -3.80
CA ARG A 25 -13.15 -24.24 -2.57
C ARG A 25 -11.70 -24.60 -2.28
N THR A 26 -10.79 -23.74 -2.67
CA THR A 26 -9.44 -23.77 -2.17
C THR A 26 -9.58 -23.88 -0.67
N THR A 27 -8.98 -24.89 -0.08
CA THR A 27 -8.94 -25.04 1.37
C THR A 27 -8.20 -23.83 1.89
N VAL A 28 -8.95 -22.86 2.39
CA VAL A 28 -8.39 -21.61 2.92
C VAL A 28 -7.64 -21.97 4.18
N ASN A 29 -6.34 -21.72 4.18
CA ASN A 29 -5.55 -21.85 5.39
C ASN A 29 -5.96 -20.75 6.38
N SER A 30 -6.64 -21.11 7.45
CA SER A 30 -7.15 -20.18 8.47
C SER A 30 -6.04 -19.30 9.09
N ASP A 31 -4.80 -19.80 9.11
CA ASP A 31 -3.65 -19.09 9.67
C ASP A 31 -3.18 -17.89 8.82
N ARG A 32 -3.70 -17.77 7.60
CA ARG A 32 -3.37 -16.70 6.65
C ARG A 32 -4.54 -15.74 6.40
N ILE A 33 -5.59 -15.84 7.21
CA ILE A 33 -6.74 -14.92 7.16
C ILE A 33 -6.39 -13.67 7.94
N VAL A 34 -6.51 -12.52 7.30
CA VAL A 34 -6.22 -11.21 7.86
C VAL A 34 -7.35 -10.22 7.57
N THR A 35 -7.30 -9.10 8.25
CA THR A 35 -8.19 -7.95 8.01
C THR A 35 -7.40 -6.65 8.15
N ASN A 36 -7.97 -5.54 7.71
CA ASN A 36 -7.44 -4.22 7.99
C ASN A 36 -8.22 -3.53 9.12
N PRO A 37 -7.54 -2.75 9.98
CA PRO A 37 -6.08 -2.57 9.99
C PRO A 37 -5.35 -3.87 10.32
N ILE A 38 -4.10 -4.00 9.88
CA ILE A 38 -3.25 -5.16 10.17
C ILE A 38 -3.16 -5.34 11.71
N ASP A 39 -3.24 -6.57 12.18
CA ASP A 39 -3.14 -6.89 13.62
C ASP A 39 -1.67 -6.79 14.08
N LEU A 40 -1.34 -5.63 14.67
CA LEU A 40 -0.01 -5.27 15.14
C LEU A 40 -0.05 -4.74 16.58
N ASN A 41 1.10 -4.74 17.22
CA ASN A 41 1.30 -4.15 18.55
C ASN A 41 1.33 -2.63 18.47
N TYR A 42 0.20 -1.98 18.18
CA TYR A 42 0.11 -0.52 18.17
C TYR A 42 0.21 0.02 19.58
N ARG A 43 1.33 0.68 19.91
CA ARG A 43 1.56 1.25 21.23
C ARG A 43 0.91 2.61 21.40
N PHE A 44 0.60 2.98 22.64
CA PHE A 44 0.30 4.37 22.98
C PHE A 44 1.54 5.24 22.84
N GLN A 45 1.36 6.47 22.37
CA GLN A 45 2.47 7.39 22.18
C GLN A 45 3.04 7.85 23.52
N PRO A 46 4.40 7.88 23.69
CA PRO A 46 5.03 8.24 24.95
C PRO A 46 4.67 9.64 25.45
N ASN A 47 4.46 10.58 24.54
CA ASN A 47 4.18 11.99 24.85
C ASN A 47 2.70 12.35 24.75
N GLU A 48 1.85 11.41 24.34
CA GLU A 48 0.42 11.63 24.15
C GLU A 48 -0.35 10.31 24.28
N GLU A 49 -0.54 9.88 25.51
CA GLU A 49 -1.12 8.56 25.84
C GLU A 49 -2.58 8.37 25.37
N SER A 50 -3.21 9.43 24.86
CA SER A 50 -4.58 9.40 24.33
C SER A 50 -4.69 8.75 22.95
N ARG A 51 -3.57 8.54 22.23
CA ARG A 51 -3.56 8.00 20.88
C ARG A 51 -2.50 6.91 20.70
N ARG A 52 -2.74 6.05 19.73
CA ARG A 52 -1.79 5.08 19.20
C ARG A 52 -1.49 5.42 17.75
N GLU A 53 -0.28 5.18 17.33
CA GLU A 53 0.15 5.51 15.98
C GLU A 53 1.13 4.47 15.44
N ALA A 54 0.92 4.08 14.20
CA ALA A 54 1.88 3.57 13.26
C ALA A 54 1.41 4.04 11.88
N ALA A 55 2.29 4.68 11.12
CA ALA A 55 1.93 5.31 9.85
C ALA A 55 3.13 5.34 8.91
N ASP A 56 2.89 5.79 7.69
CA ASP A 56 3.94 6.00 6.69
C ASP A 56 4.82 4.76 6.54
N PRO A 57 4.20 3.58 6.27
CA PRO A 57 4.90 2.31 6.34
C PRO A 57 5.82 2.08 5.15
N VAL A 58 6.93 1.41 5.41
CA VAL A 58 7.79 0.81 4.40
C VAL A 58 8.00 -0.67 4.69
N LEU A 59 8.10 -1.49 3.66
CA LEU A 59 8.23 -2.93 3.80
C LEU A 59 9.18 -3.51 2.75
N GLU A 60 10.14 -4.34 3.21
CA GLU A 60 11.08 -5.04 2.35
C GLU A 60 11.22 -6.52 2.74
N TYR A 61 11.45 -7.38 1.74
CA TYR A 61 11.75 -8.79 1.97
C TYR A 61 13.26 -9.01 2.08
N PHE A 62 13.70 -9.53 3.22
CA PHE A 62 15.12 -9.75 3.52
C PHE A 62 15.33 -11.02 4.31
N LYS A 63 16.22 -11.89 3.86
CA LYS A 63 16.65 -13.14 4.54
C LYS A 63 15.50 -14.02 5.03
N GLY A 64 14.45 -14.17 4.20
CA GLY A 64 13.32 -15.04 4.51
C GLY A 64 12.14 -14.38 5.22
N TYR A 65 12.28 -13.12 5.64
CA TYR A 65 11.26 -12.35 6.34
C TYR A 65 10.93 -11.06 5.62
N TYR A 66 9.69 -10.61 5.77
CA TYR A 66 9.28 -9.24 5.51
C TYR A 66 9.56 -8.40 6.74
N TYR A 67 10.25 -7.29 6.57
CA TYR A 67 10.48 -6.30 7.63
C TYR A 67 9.67 -5.06 7.32
N MET A 68 8.86 -4.62 8.27
CA MET A 68 8.00 -3.45 8.15
C MET A 68 8.35 -2.42 9.22
N PHE A 69 8.61 -1.20 8.77
CA PHE A 69 8.87 -0.03 9.62
C PHE A 69 7.74 0.97 9.42
N ALA A 70 7.44 1.74 10.47
CA ALA A 70 6.42 2.77 10.42
C ALA A 70 6.75 3.90 11.41
N SER A 71 6.24 5.09 11.12
CA SER A 71 6.36 6.27 11.98
C SER A 71 5.86 5.98 13.39
N LYS A 72 6.58 6.48 14.39
CA LYS A 72 6.18 6.48 15.80
C LYS A 72 5.96 5.09 16.43
N SER A 73 6.50 4.05 15.82
CA SER A 73 6.25 2.66 16.25
C SER A 73 7.12 2.20 17.43
N GLY A 74 8.24 2.86 17.71
CA GLY A 74 9.19 2.47 18.75
C GLY A 74 9.98 1.20 18.46
N GLY A 75 9.84 0.69 17.25
CA GLY A 75 10.47 -0.51 16.75
C GLY A 75 9.90 -0.85 15.38
N TYR A 76 10.01 -2.10 15.00
CA TYR A 76 9.55 -2.58 13.70
C TYR A 76 9.00 -4.01 13.82
N TRP A 77 8.41 -4.50 12.75
CA TRP A 77 7.81 -5.84 12.71
C TRP A 77 8.49 -6.70 11.66
N ARG A 78 8.51 -8.01 11.91
CA ARG A 78 8.86 -8.99 10.88
C ARG A 78 7.77 -10.05 10.72
N SER A 79 7.66 -10.61 9.52
CA SER A 79 6.71 -11.66 9.17
C SER A 79 7.31 -12.60 8.12
N GLU A 80 7.00 -13.89 8.19
CA GLU A 80 7.34 -14.85 7.13
C GLU A 80 6.29 -14.87 6.02
N ASP A 81 5.06 -14.40 6.31
CA ASP A 81 3.87 -14.70 5.51
C ASP A 81 2.92 -13.52 5.28
N LEU A 82 3.25 -12.31 5.79
CA LEU A 82 2.41 -11.10 5.78
C LEU A 82 1.14 -11.19 6.64
N ALA A 83 0.86 -12.33 7.26
CA ALA A 83 -0.33 -12.54 8.09
C ALA A 83 -0.02 -12.44 9.58
N LYS A 84 1.09 -13.02 10.01
CA LYS A 84 1.52 -13.03 11.41
C LYS A 84 2.77 -12.19 11.57
N TRP A 85 2.73 -11.26 12.52
CA TRP A 85 3.79 -10.28 12.73
C TRP A 85 4.38 -10.39 14.12
N GLU A 86 5.70 -10.42 14.19
CA GLU A 86 6.49 -10.31 15.41
C GLU A 86 7.03 -8.90 15.56
N TYR A 87 6.78 -8.27 16.71
CA TYR A 87 7.31 -6.95 17.01
C TYR A 87 8.72 -7.02 17.60
N ILE A 88 9.62 -6.23 17.05
CA ILE A 88 11.00 -6.05 17.51
C ILE A 88 11.13 -4.62 18.04
N PRO A 89 11.19 -4.44 19.36
CA PRO A 89 11.45 -3.12 19.93
C PRO A 89 12.86 -2.64 19.54
N CYS A 90 13.01 -1.35 19.22
CA CYS A 90 14.27 -0.80 18.78
C CYS A 90 14.72 0.34 19.67
N THR A 91 15.91 0.21 20.23
CA THR A 91 16.57 1.20 21.09
C THR A 91 17.89 1.69 20.52
N THR A 92 18.43 0.99 19.53
CA THR A 92 19.73 1.31 18.91
C THR A 92 19.64 2.32 17.77
N ILE A 93 18.44 2.65 17.29
CA ILE A 93 18.19 3.75 16.35
C ILE A 93 17.59 4.94 17.11
N PRO A 94 18.36 6.01 17.42
CA PRO A 94 17.84 7.19 18.12
C PRO A 94 16.70 7.90 17.38
N THR A 95 16.65 7.77 16.05
CA THR A 95 15.63 8.37 15.17
C THR A 95 14.44 7.45 14.89
N MET A 96 14.28 6.36 15.64
CA MET A 96 13.15 5.42 15.47
C MET A 96 11.78 6.07 15.70
N GLU A 97 11.74 7.17 16.45
CA GLU A 97 10.54 7.97 16.71
C GLU A 97 10.28 9.05 15.65
N ASP A 98 11.13 9.18 14.65
CA ASP A 98 10.91 10.12 13.55
C ASP A 98 9.82 9.62 12.61
N TYR A 99 9.33 10.51 11.75
CA TYR A 99 8.28 10.18 10.78
C TYR A 99 8.86 9.59 9.49
N ALA A 100 8.00 8.89 8.74
CA ALA A 100 8.24 8.40 7.39
C ALA A 100 9.58 7.66 7.23
N PRO A 101 9.72 6.50 7.87
CA PRO A 101 10.91 5.67 7.71
C PRO A 101 11.01 5.12 6.29
N THR A 102 12.23 4.91 5.83
CA THR A 102 12.51 4.10 4.65
C THR A 102 13.61 3.08 4.92
N ILE A 103 13.54 1.95 4.23
CA ILE A 103 14.55 0.89 4.32
C ILE A 103 15.05 0.49 2.94
N LEU A 104 16.27 -0.04 2.90
CA LEU A 104 16.92 -0.51 1.68
C LEU A 104 17.62 -1.83 1.95
N VAL A 105 17.34 -2.84 1.13
CA VAL A 105 18.14 -4.06 1.06
C VAL A 105 19.27 -3.87 0.06
N TYR A 106 20.52 -3.77 0.58
CA TYR A 106 21.69 -3.66 -0.27
C TYR A 106 22.78 -4.66 0.16
N GLY A 107 23.09 -5.62 -0.74
CA GLY A 107 23.92 -6.76 -0.38
C GLY A 107 23.26 -7.60 0.71
N ASP A 108 24.04 -7.94 1.74
CA ASP A 108 23.60 -8.73 2.90
C ASP A 108 23.21 -7.87 4.10
N THR A 109 22.74 -6.65 3.85
CA THR A 109 22.51 -5.64 4.89
C THR A 109 21.22 -4.89 4.62
N LEU A 110 20.43 -4.64 5.66
CA LEU A 110 19.27 -3.75 5.69
C LEU A 110 19.74 -2.37 6.20
N TYR A 111 19.41 -1.34 5.46
CA TYR A 111 19.66 0.08 5.82
C TYR A 111 18.35 0.75 6.19
N PHE A 112 18.41 1.73 7.06
CA PHE A 112 17.27 2.50 7.57
C PHE A 112 17.61 3.99 7.61
N THR A 113 16.64 4.83 7.26
CA THR A 113 16.60 6.26 7.58
C THR A 113 15.15 6.73 7.76
N ALA A 114 14.94 7.94 8.29
CA ALA A 114 13.63 8.56 8.48
C ALA A 114 13.73 10.08 8.31
N SER A 115 12.60 10.78 8.32
CA SER A 115 12.52 12.24 8.29
C SER A 115 13.13 12.83 9.57
N SER A 116 14.39 13.20 9.52
CA SER A 116 15.08 13.80 10.67
C SER A 116 15.69 15.17 10.33
N GLY A 117 16.01 15.93 11.37
CA GLY A 117 16.67 17.22 11.20
C GLY A 117 18.03 17.16 10.50
N ASN A 118 18.73 16.03 10.67
CA ASN A 118 19.98 15.70 10.00
C ASN A 118 19.84 14.31 9.41
N THR A 119 20.34 14.10 8.20
CA THR A 119 20.36 12.78 7.58
C THR A 119 21.21 11.82 8.40
N ARG A 120 20.59 10.78 8.92
CA ARG A 120 21.24 9.69 9.64
C ARG A 120 20.79 8.37 9.03
N ILE A 121 21.74 7.56 8.65
CA ILE A 121 21.48 6.24 8.05
C ILE A 121 22.04 5.19 9.00
N TYR A 122 21.26 4.15 9.24
CA TYR A 122 21.66 3.02 10.07
C TYR A 122 21.67 1.75 9.24
N LYS A 123 22.44 0.77 9.64
CA LYS A 123 22.58 -0.53 8.97
C LYS A 123 22.50 -1.68 9.97
N ASN A 124 21.95 -2.80 9.53
CA ASN A 124 21.93 -4.04 10.28
C ASN A 124 21.92 -5.25 9.33
N ALA A 125 22.85 -6.17 9.48
CA ALA A 125 22.88 -7.43 8.73
C ALA A 125 21.99 -8.51 9.37
N HIS A 126 21.57 -8.31 10.62
CA HIS A 126 20.79 -9.23 11.45
C HIS A 126 19.59 -8.52 12.10
N PRO A 127 18.62 -8.00 11.30
CA PRO A 127 17.53 -7.19 11.83
C PRO A 127 16.51 -7.97 12.69
N GLU A 128 16.69 -9.28 12.87
CA GLU A 128 16.02 -10.03 13.93
C GLU A 128 16.50 -9.64 15.33
N LYS A 129 17.55 -8.84 15.43
CA LYS A 129 18.14 -8.29 16.66
C LYS A 129 18.23 -6.78 16.57
N ASP A 130 17.96 -6.12 17.69
CA ASP A 130 18.18 -4.67 17.84
C ASP A 130 19.69 -4.36 17.98
N ALA A 131 20.39 -4.37 16.85
CA ALA A 131 21.84 -4.16 16.77
C ALA A 131 22.21 -3.29 15.56
N TRP A 132 21.59 -2.11 15.48
CA TRP A 132 21.81 -1.18 14.38
C TRP A 132 23.05 -0.32 14.64
N GLU A 133 23.82 -0.10 13.58
CA GLU A 133 25.02 0.73 13.57
C GLU A 133 24.80 1.93 12.66
N GLU A 134 25.22 3.11 13.11
CA GLU A 134 25.17 4.32 12.28
C GLU A 134 26.20 4.25 11.16
N VAL A 135 25.80 4.63 9.96
CA VAL A 135 26.67 4.78 8.80
C VAL A 135 27.32 6.17 8.86
N ASP A 136 28.63 6.25 8.56
CA ASP A 136 29.29 7.52 8.26
C ASP A 136 28.76 8.08 6.93
N THR A 137 27.60 8.74 7.01
CA THR A 137 26.90 9.20 5.81
C THR A 137 27.54 10.46 5.23
N LYS A 138 27.66 10.47 3.88
CA LYS A 138 28.08 11.61 3.08
C LYS A 138 26.91 12.26 2.33
N LEU A 139 25.69 11.81 2.61
CA LEU A 139 24.49 12.43 2.08
C LEU A 139 24.19 13.72 2.86
N THR A 140 24.28 14.84 2.19
CA THR A 140 24.21 16.18 2.82
C THR A 140 22.85 16.85 2.69
N TYR A 141 21.95 16.27 1.90
CA TYR A 141 20.59 16.80 1.70
C TYR A 141 19.69 16.42 2.86
N ARG A 142 18.97 17.39 3.40
CA ARG A 142 17.92 17.12 4.37
C ARG A 142 16.73 16.50 3.66
N GLN A 143 16.28 15.33 4.10
CA GLN A 143 15.12 14.66 3.55
C GLN A 143 13.93 14.76 4.50
N HIS A 144 12.77 15.06 3.93
CA HIS A 144 11.45 14.87 4.52
C HIS A 144 10.77 13.79 3.71
N ASP A 145 10.23 12.78 4.39
CA ASP A 145 9.64 11.60 3.78
C ASP A 145 10.56 10.91 2.77
N PRO A 146 11.73 10.43 3.23
CA PRO A 146 12.68 9.77 2.35
C PRO A 146 12.14 8.43 1.83
N ALA A 147 12.53 8.06 0.61
CA ALA A 147 12.28 6.75 0.05
C ALA A 147 13.49 6.24 -0.73
N PHE A 148 14.01 5.09 -0.33
CA PHE A 148 15.03 4.40 -1.11
C PHE A 148 14.40 3.60 -2.25
N PHE A 149 15.11 3.53 -3.36
CA PHE A 149 14.82 2.61 -4.45
C PHE A 149 16.12 2.02 -4.99
N LYS A 150 16.17 0.69 -5.09
CA LYS A 150 17.26 -0.02 -5.74
C LYS A 150 16.79 -0.58 -7.08
N ASP A 151 17.44 -0.17 -8.16
CA ASP A 151 17.16 -0.65 -9.49
C ASP A 151 17.77 -2.05 -9.75
N ASP A 152 17.31 -2.71 -10.80
CA ASP A 152 17.77 -4.06 -11.21
C ASP A 152 19.25 -4.09 -11.59
N ASP A 153 19.80 -2.96 -12.02
CA ASP A 153 21.24 -2.81 -12.34
C ASP A 153 22.13 -2.56 -11.10
N GLY A 154 21.49 -2.47 -9.91
CA GLY A 154 22.16 -2.29 -8.64
C GLY A 154 22.40 -0.83 -8.26
N ARG A 155 22.04 0.14 -9.09
CA ARG A 155 22.05 1.56 -8.71
C ARG A 155 20.99 1.82 -7.65
N VAL A 156 21.28 2.77 -6.78
CA VAL A 156 20.40 3.17 -5.68
C VAL A 156 20.04 4.62 -5.81
N TYR A 157 18.79 4.92 -5.56
CA TYR A 157 18.22 6.26 -5.60
C TYR A 157 17.58 6.55 -4.25
N ILE A 158 17.57 7.83 -3.87
CA ILE A 158 16.76 8.34 -2.77
C ILE A 158 15.86 9.45 -3.28
N TYR A 159 14.60 9.38 -2.88
CA TYR A 159 13.56 10.37 -3.17
C TYR A 159 13.11 10.98 -1.86
N TRP A 160 12.63 12.22 -1.90
CA TRP A 160 12.03 12.87 -0.74
C TRP A 160 11.13 14.02 -1.17
N GLY A 161 10.21 14.40 -0.29
CA GLY A 161 9.31 15.53 -0.45
C GLY A 161 8.15 15.43 0.52
N CYS A 162 7.85 16.52 1.20
CA CYS A 162 6.71 16.67 2.09
C CYS A 162 6.41 18.17 2.18
N SER A 163 5.62 18.69 1.25
CA SER A 163 5.38 20.13 1.12
C SER A 163 4.08 20.40 0.37
N ASP A 164 3.46 21.53 0.66
CA ASP A 164 2.37 22.11 -0.13
C ASP A 164 2.88 23.10 -1.20
N VAL A 165 4.20 23.29 -1.29
CA VAL A 165 4.85 24.25 -2.19
C VAL A 165 5.95 23.60 -3.03
N ASP A 166 6.77 22.73 -2.42
CA ASP A 166 7.96 22.16 -3.06
C ASP A 166 7.65 20.84 -3.77
N PRO A 167 8.35 20.51 -4.85
CA PRO A 167 8.20 19.22 -5.54
C PRO A 167 8.78 18.06 -4.76
N ILE A 168 8.38 16.84 -5.12
CA ILE A 168 9.16 15.65 -4.82
C ILE A 168 10.41 15.66 -5.70
N VAL A 169 11.54 15.38 -5.06
CA VAL A 169 12.86 15.35 -5.70
C VAL A 169 13.51 13.98 -5.57
N GLY A 170 14.52 13.71 -6.39
CA GLY A 170 15.27 12.46 -6.31
C GLY A 170 16.71 12.61 -6.80
N VAL A 171 17.58 11.74 -6.31
CA VAL A 171 19.00 11.70 -6.70
C VAL A 171 19.51 10.25 -6.62
N GLU A 172 20.47 9.91 -7.48
CA GLU A 172 21.24 8.67 -7.34
C GLU A 172 22.24 8.81 -6.20
N VAL A 173 22.48 7.71 -5.45
CA VAL A 173 23.42 7.68 -4.32
C VAL A 173 24.30 6.44 -4.38
N ASP A 174 25.52 6.53 -3.84
CA ASP A 174 26.43 5.39 -3.70
C ASP A 174 26.43 4.84 -2.25
N PRO A 175 25.77 3.70 -2.00
CA PRO A 175 25.78 3.08 -0.66
C PRO A 175 27.17 2.66 -0.19
N LYS A 176 28.12 2.42 -1.11
CA LYS A 176 29.49 2.02 -0.79
C LYS A 176 30.35 3.21 -0.35
N ASP A 177 29.94 4.42 -0.70
CA ASP A 177 30.62 5.65 -0.27
C ASP A 177 29.70 6.51 0.63
N GLY A 178 29.14 5.88 1.67
CA GLY A 178 28.32 6.59 2.67
C GLY A 178 27.08 7.26 2.07
N PHE A 179 26.49 6.70 1.05
CA PHE A 179 25.34 7.28 0.35
C PHE A 179 25.60 8.66 -0.27
N ARG A 180 26.84 8.92 -0.68
CA ARG A 180 27.17 10.15 -1.41
C ARG A 180 26.27 10.29 -2.64
N ALA A 181 25.71 11.47 -2.83
CA ALA A 181 24.93 11.77 -4.02
C ALA A 181 25.80 11.75 -5.31
N ILE A 182 25.26 11.17 -6.35
CA ILE A 182 25.84 11.14 -7.70
C ILE A 182 25.08 12.12 -8.55
N GLY A 183 25.64 13.32 -8.72
CA GLY A 183 24.98 14.45 -9.37
C GLY A 183 24.12 15.27 -8.42
N GLU A 184 23.30 16.16 -8.98
CA GLU A 184 22.42 17.05 -8.25
C GLU A 184 20.99 16.49 -8.18
N PRO A 185 20.25 16.73 -7.09
CA PRO A 185 18.84 16.36 -6.99
C PRO A 185 18.01 16.99 -8.10
N LYS A 186 17.07 16.23 -8.66
CA LYS A 186 16.13 16.68 -9.68
C LYS A 186 14.74 16.83 -9.09
N ALA A 187 14.07 17.94 -9.41
CA ALA A 187 12.63 18.06 -9.23
C ALA A 187 11.92 17.08 -10.18
N LEU A 188 11.07 16.23 -9.67
CA LEU A 188 10.46 15.13 -10.41
C LEU A 188 8.97 15.34 -10.67
N ILE A 189 8.20 15.52 -9.62
CA ILE A 189 6.75 15.72 -9.69
C ILE A 189 6.31 16.80 -8.70
N HIS A 190 5.20 17.44 -9.02
CA HIS A 190 4.54 18.42 -8.18
C HIS A 190 3.03 18.18 -8.23
N HIS A 191 2.35 18.30 -7.10
CA HIS A 191 0.90 18.27 -7.07
C HIS A 191 0.30 19.43 -7.88
N ASN A 192 -0.95 19.26 -8.31
CA ASN A 192 -1.67 20.28 -9.09
C ASN A 192 -3.16 20.25 -8.74
N CYS A 193 -3.50 20.87 -7.60
CA CYS A 193 -4.87 20.92 -7.09
C CYS A 193 -5.84 21.65 -8.04
N ASP A 194 -5.36 22.52 -8.91
CA ASP A 194 -6.18 23.18 -9.92
C ASP A 194 -6.64 22.22 -11.03
N LYS A 195 -5.86 21.16 -11.26
CA LYS A 195 -6.14 20.16 -12.29
C LYS A 195 -6.67 18.85 -11.74
N TYR A 196 -6.15 18.41 -10.59
CA TYR A 196 -6.42 17.10 -10.02
C TYR A 196 -7.22 17.22 -8.72
N GLY A 197 -8.53 17.11 -8.82
CA GLY A 197 -9.45 17.37 -7.69
C GLY A 197 -9.23 16.49 -6.47
N TRP A 198 -8.65 15.28 -6.62
CA TRP A 198 -8.36 14.39 -5.50
C TRP A 198 -7.20 14.90 -4.61
N GLU A 199 -6.35 15.77 -5.13
CA GLU A 199 -5.25 16.42 -4.39
C GLU A 199 -5.72 17.63 -3.56
N VAL A 200 -6.96 18.06 -3.75
CA VAL A 200 -7.54 19.21 -3.00
C VAL A 200 -7.84 18.78 -1.57
N PRO A 201 -7.40 19.55 -0.55
CA PRO A 201 -7.70 19.27 0.86
C PRO A 201 -9.19 19.34 1.21
N GLY A 202 -9.50 18.98 2.46
CA GLY A 202 -10.86 18.98 3.00
C GLY A 202 -11.45 17.57 3.05
N LYS A 203 -12.56 17.41 3.78
CA LYS A 203 -13.20 16.10 3.94
C LYS A 203 -13.76 15.52 2.64
N ASN A 204 -14.06 16.39 1.67
CA ASN A 204 -14.62 16.04 0.37
C ASN A 204 -13.88 16.78 -0.76
N ASN A 205 -12.59 17.07 -0.60
CA ASN A 205 -11.77 17.81 -1.58
C ASN A 205 -12.32 19.23 -1.88
N GLU A 206 -12.76 19.97 -0.86
CA GLU A 206 -13.45 21.25 -1.03
C GLU A 206 -12.71 22.48 -0.49
N GLU A 207 -11.58 22.32 0.19
CA GLU A 207 -10.83 23.44 0.76
C GLU A 207 -10.02 24.16 -0.35
N PRO A 208 -10.19 25.49 -0.53
CA PRO A 208 -9.55 26.24 -1.62
C PRO A 208 -8.07 26.57 -1.31
N ARG A 209 -7.25 25.56 -1.11
CA ARG A 209 -5.80 25.67 -0.86
C ARG A 209 -5.06 24.48 -1.45
N GLN A 210 -3.75 24.57 -1.52
CA GLN A 210 -2.92 23.46 -1.95
C GLN A 210 -2.91 22.35 -0.88
N GLY A 211 -2.95 21.12 -1.34
CA GLY A 211 -2.73 19.94 -0.51
C GLY A 211 -1.24 19.66 -0.34
N TRP A 212 -0.93 18.71 0.52
CA TRP A 212 0.42 18.18 0.63
C TRP A 212 0.75 17.26 -0.55
N ASN A 213 2.02 17.22 -0.88
CA ASN A 213 2.66 16.36 -1.86
C ASN A 213 3.82 15.69 -1.14
N GLU A 214 3.62 14.44 -0.73
CA GLU A 214 4.50 13.78 0.24
C GLU A 214 4.65 12.28 -0.02
N GLY A 215 5.42 11.57 0.79
CA GLY A 215 5.50 10.12 0.81
C GLY A 215 5.90 9.47 -0.51
N PRO A 216 7.00 9.87 -1.17
CA PRO A 216 7.41 9.23 -2.42
C PRO A 216 7.70 7.75 -2.22
N CYS A 217 7.37 6.96 -3.24
CA CYS A 217 7.77 5.56 -3.34
C CYS A 217 7.94 5.21 -4.83
N VAL A 218 8.94 4.43 -5.19
CA VAL A 218 9.15 4.02 -6.58
C VAL A 218 9.02 2.52 -6.73
N LEU A 219 8.19 2.11 -7.69
CA LEU A 219 8.06 0.73 -8.12
C LEU A 219 8.52 0.62 -9.58
N LYS A 220 9.32 -0.41 -9.90
CA LYS A 220 9.63 -0.78 -11.28
C LYS A 220 8.81 -1.99 -11.72
N HIS A 221 8.12 -1.86 -12.87
CA HIS A 221 7.37 -2.93 -13.50
C HIS A 221 7.54 -2.86 -15.02
N ASN A 222 7.89 -3.98 -15.66
CA ASN A 222 8.09 -4.11 -17.11
C ASN A 222 8.96 -3.00 -17.72
N GLY A 223 10.04 -2.63 -17.01
CA GLY A 223 10.99 -1.60 -17.47
C GLY A 223 10.53 -0.15 -17.25
N ARG A 224 9.31 0.06 -16.76
CA ARG A 224 8.78 1.39 -16.43
C ARG A 224 8.85 1.65 -14.93
N TYR A 225 8.98 2.92 -14.55
CA TYR A 225 9.09 3.38 -13.17
C TYR A 225 7.81 4.12 -12.79
N TYR A 226 7.19 3.69 -11.70
CA TYR A 226 5.98 4.28 -11.13
C TYR A 226 6.40 5.04 -9.88
N LEU A 227 6.50 6.37 -9.97
CA LEU A 227 6.76 7.24 -8.83
C LEU A 227 5.42 7.56 -8.15
N GLN A 228 5.22 7.00 -6.99
CA GLN A 228 4.04 7.17 -6.14
C GLN A 228 4.23 8.39 -5.23
N TYR A 229 3.11 8.99 -4.82
CA TYR A 229 3.08 10.12 -3.88
C TYR A 229 1.74 10.18 -3.19
N ALA A 230 1.71 10.75 -1.99
CA ALA A 230 0.50 10.92 -1.20
C ALA A 230 -0.05 12.35 -1.24
N ALA A 231 -1.36 12.48 -1.25
CA ALA A 231 -2.11 13.73 -1.18
C ALA A 231 -3.52 13.48 -0.61
N PRO A 232 -4.25 14.51 -0.15
CA PRO A 232 -3.85 15.89 0.09
C PRO A 232 -3.30 16.14 1.49
N GLY A 233 -3.32 15.14 2.37
CA GLY A 233 -2.83 15.21 3.74
C GLY A 233 -3.46 14.16 4.64
N THR A 234 -2.66 13.62 5.55
CA THR A 234 -2.96 12.46 6.38
C THR A 234 -4.16 12.64 7.33
N GLN A 235 -4.55 13.87 7.62
CA GLN A 235 -5.70 14.18 8.50
C GLN A 235 -7.05 13.90 7.85
N TYR A 236 -7.10 13.71 6.54
CA TYR A 236 -8.34 13.51 5.79
C TYR A 236 -8.57 12.03 5.49
N ARG A 237 -9.82 11.59 5.53
CA ARG A 237 -10.21 10.24 5.10
C ARG A 237 -10.06 10.01 3.60
N ILE A 238 -9.95 11.10 2.84
CA ILE A 238 -9.68 11.11 1.40
C ILE A 238 -8.17 11.05 1.09
N TYR A 239 -7.31 10.90 2.09
CA TYR A 239 -5.87 10.70 1.90
C TYR A 239 -5.61 9.45 1.08
N GLY A 240 -4.88 9.58 0.00
CA GLY A 240 -4.62 8.49 -0.94
C GLY A 240 -3.28 8.64 -1.61
N ASP A 241 -2.91 7.64 -2.41
CA ASP A 241 -1.69 7.67 -3.21
C ASP A 241 -2.03 7.72 -4.70
N GLY A 242 -1.41 8.68 -5.39
CA GLY A 242 -1.34 8.74 -6.84
C GLY A 242 0.00 8.25 -7.36
N ASN A 243 0.13 8.15 -8.67
CA ASN A 243 1.39 7.81 -9.31
C ASN A 243 1.62 8.57 -10.61
N TYR A 244 2.88 8.74 -10.92
CA TYR A 244 3.38 9.18 -12.22
C TYR A 244 4.22 8.06 -12.81
N VAL A 245 4.33 7.96 -14.10
CA VAL A 245 5.05 6.89 -14.79
C VAL A 245 6.10 7.45 -15.74
N GLY A 246 7.27 6.81 -15.78
CA GLY A 246 8.38 7.20 -16.67
C GLY A 246 9.25 6.01 -17.06
N ASP A 247 10.18 6.27 -17.97
CA ASP A 247 11.11 5.25 -18.48
C ASP A 247 12.50 5.34 -17.80
N ASN A 248 12.65 6.25 -16.84
CA ASN A 248 13.89 6.47 -16.11
C ASN A 248 13.58 6.74 -14.62
N PRO A 249 14.38 6.22 -13.67
CA PRO A 249 14.15 6.41 -12.24
C PRO A 249 14.18 7.88 -11.78
N LEU A 250 14.84 8.76 -12.53
CA LEU A 250 14.86 10.20 -12.28
C LEU A 250 14.08 10.99 -13.35
N GLY A 251 13.06 10.36 -13.93
CA GLY A 251 12.14 10.96 -14.89
C GLY A 251 12.74 11.26 -16.27
N PRO A 252 12.01 11.98 -17.15
CA PRO A 252 10.73 12.65 -16.83
C PRO A 252 9.61 11.65 -16.51
N PHE A 253 8.65 12.12 -15.69
CA PHE A 253 7.47 11.35 -15.31
C PHE A 253 6.20 12.01 -15.86
N GLU A 254 5.22 11.19 -16.26
CA GLU A 254 3.90 11.59 -16.74
C GLU A 254 2.82 11.18 -15.75
N TYR A 255 1.85 12.05 -15.51
CA TYR A 255 0.73 11.80 -14.64
C TYR A 255 -0.15 10.67 -15.19
N VAL A 256 -0.59 9.77 -14.32
CA VAL A 256 -1.55 8.72 -14.65
C VAL A 256 -2.96 9.23 -14.41
N GLU A 257 -3.80 9.23 -15.45
CA GLU A 257 -5.14 9.85 -15.40
C GLU A 257 -6.12 9.12 -14.46
N ASP A 258 -5.88 7.84 -14.17
CA ASP A 258 -6.72 7.04 -13.25
C ASP A 258 -6.34 7.20 -11.77
N ASN A 259 -5.53 8.21 -11.43
CA ASN A 259 -5.23 8.53 -10.03
C ASN A 259 -6.47 9.00 -9.25
N PRO A 260 -6.53 8.74 -7.92
CA PRO A 260 -5.53 8.04 -7.11
C PRO A 260 -5.60 6.52 -7.27
N PHE A 261 -4.45 5.83 -7.28
CA PHE A 261 -4.40 4.37 -7.41
C PHE A 261 -4.71 3.64 -6.10
N SER A 262 -4.45 4.27 -4.95
CA SER A 262 -4.80 3.79 -3.62
C SER A 262 -5.68 4.81 -2.93
N PHE A 263 -6.94 4.44 -2.67
CA PHE A 263 -7.93 5.38 -2.17
C PHE A 263 -9.06 4.65 -1.44
N LYS A 264 -9.34 5.05 -0.20
CA LYS A 264 -10.40 4.48 0.63
C LYS A 264 -11.07 5.53 1.52
N PRO A 265 -11.94 6.38 0.96
CA PRO A 265 -12.56 7.47 1.70
C PRO A 265 -13.67 7.02 2.65
N GLY A 266 -14.20 5.82 2.47
CA GLY A 266 -15.34 5.29 3.24
C GLY A 266 -15.05 3.96 3.91
N GLY A 267 -16.02 3.47 4.72
CA GLY A 267 -15.93 2.24 5.48
C GLY A 267 -15.50 2.45 6.93
N PHE A 268 -15.17 1.36 7.61
CA PHE A 268 -14.72 1.38 9.02
C PHE A 268 -13.41 2.14 9.20
N ILE A 269 -12.44 1.90 8.30
CA ILE A 269 -11.17 2.62 8.22
C ILE A 269 -11.15 3.45 6.95
N GLY A 270 -10.46 4.57 6.95
CA GLY A 270 -10.33 5.47 5.79
C GLY A 270 -8.87 5.83 5.51
N GLY A 271 -8.64 6.53 4.40
CA GLY A 271 -7.29 6.91 3.97
C GLY A 271 -6.77 5.95 2.90
N ALA A 272 -5.62 5.36 3.08
CA ALA A 272 -4.80 4.54 2.20
C ALA A 272 -3.73 5.33 1.45
N GLY A 273 -3.18 6.37 2.11
CA GLY A 273 -2.10 7.20 1.60
C GLY A 273 -0.78 7.04 2.35
N HIS A 274 0.27 7.62 1.82
CA HIS A 274 1.66 7.53 2.23
C HIS A 274 2.07 6.07 2.44
N GLY A 275 1.91 5.31 1.38
CA GLY A 275 2.16 3.88 1.40
C GLY A 275 3.40 3.46 0.63
N HIS A 276 3.68 2.18 0.73
CA HIS A 276 4.77 1.52 0.01
C HIS A 276 4.24 0.33 -0.79
N THR A 277 4.46 0.33 -2.09
CA THR A 277 4.13 -0.80 -2.96
C THR A 277 5.34 -1.71 -3.13
N PHE A 278 5.17 -2.97 -2.79
CA PHE A 278 6.24 -3.96 -2.83
C PHE A 278 5.79 -5.25 -3.51
N LYS A 279 6.74 -6.10 -3.82
CA LYS A 279 6.50 -7.44 -4.37
C LYS A 279 6.77 -8.51 -3.31
N ASP A 280 5.79 -9.39 -3.07
CA ASP A 280 6.01 -10.51 -2.17
C ASP A 280 6.95 -11.58 -2.77
N LYS A 281 7.35 -12.55 -1.96
CA LYS A 281 8.24 -13.67 -2.37
C LYS A 281 7.66 -14.54 -3.48
N TYR A 282 6.36 -14.45 -3.75
CA TYR A 282 5.68 -15.16 -4.84
C TYR A 282 5.51 -14.30 -6.09
N GLY A 283 5.87 -13.02 -6.01
CA GLY A 283 5.76 -12.04 -7.09
C GLY A 283 4.41 -11.33 -7.19
N ASN A 284 3.56 -11.42 -6.16
CA ASN A 284 2.35 -10.60 -6.05
C ASN A 284 2.70 -9.20 -5.61
N TYR A 285 1.98 -8.19 -6.12
CA TYR A 285 2.14 -6.81 -5.66
C TYR A 285 1.17 -6.50 -4.53
N TRP A 286 1.68 -5.81 -3.55
CA TRP A 286 0.96 -5.36 -2.37
C TRP A 286 1.27 -3.89 -2.09
N HIS A 287 0.30 -3.20 -1.52
CA HIS A 287 0.45 -1.84 -1.03
C HIS A 287 0.14 -1.83 0.46
N VAL A 288 1.09 -1.36 1.27
CA VAL A 288 0.89 -1.08 2.69
C VAL A 288 0.79 0.42 2.87
N ALA A 289 -0.24 0.93 3.58
CA ALA A 289 -0.50 2.35 3.67
C ALA A 289 -1.04 2.79 5.04
N SER A 290 -0.96 4.09 5.29
CA SER A 290 -1.54 4.72 6.48
C SER A 290 -3.06 4.75 6.41
N MET A 291 -3.71 4.32 7.50
CA MET A 291 -5.17 4.29 7.65
C MET A 291 -5.60 5.10 8.85
N THR A 292 -6.66 5.89 8.70
CA THR A 292 -7.29 6.64 9.78
C THR A 292 -8.47 5.85 10.34
N ILE A 293 -8.46 5.57 11.64
CA ILE A 293 -9.55 4.82 12.30
C ILE A 293 -10.28 5.63 13.37
N SER A 294 -9.73 6.74 13.82
CA SER A 294 -10.32 7.58 14.86
C SER A 294 -10.64 8.98 14.32
N VAL A 295 -11.76 9.52 14.79
CA VAL A 295 -12.14 10.92 14.53
C VAL A 295 -11.73 11.85 15.69
N ARG A 296 -11.14 11.31 16.76
CA ARG A 296 -10.73 12.10 17.93
C ARG A 296 -9.39 12.78 17.75
N HIS A 297 -8.50 12.08 17.02
CA HIS A 297 -7.16 12.58 16.75
C HIS A 297 -6.77 12.22 15.32
N TRP A 298 -6.37 13.19 14.52
CA TRP A 298 -6.01 13.01 13.11
C TRP A 298 -4.77 12.14 12.88
N PHE A 299 -3.88 12.00 13.91
CA PHE A 299 -2.76 11.07 13.89
C PHE A 299 -3.04 9.75 14.64
N GLU A 300 -4.29 9.41 14.93
CA GLU A 300 -4.68 8.06 15.35
C GLU A 300 -4.71 7.16 14.11
N ARG A 301 -3.54 6.67 13.72
CA ARG A 301 -3.34 5.93 12.46
C ARG A 301 -3.00 4.46 12.71
N ARG A 302 -3.31 3.62 11.73
CA ARG A 302 -2.98 2.20 11.66
C ARG A 302 -2.50 1.88 10.25
N LEU A 303 -2.04 0.65 10.06
CA LEU A 303 -1.55 0.18 8.77
C LEU A 303 -2.58 -0.73 8.11
N GLY A 304 -2.80 -0.51 6.82
CA GLY A 304 -3.60 -1.36 5.96
C GLY A 304 -2.74 -2.03 4.90
N LEU A 305 -3.11 -3.24 4.52
CA LEU A 305 -2.46 -4.01 3.45
C LEU A 305 -3.47 -4.31 2.36
N PHE A 306 -3.13 -4.00 1.11
CA PHE A 306 -4.01 -4.14 -0.04
C PHE A 306 -3.32 -4.88 -1.18
N PRO A 307 -4.00 -5.81 -1.89
CA PRO A 307 -3.50 -6.32 -3.15
C PRO A 307 -3.40 -5.19 -4.18
N VAL A 308 -2.39 -5.27 -5.04
CA VAL A 308 -2.20 -4.31 -6.14
C VAL A 308 -2.17 -5.04 -7.47
N VAL A 309 -2.90 -4.50 -8.41
CA VAL A 309 -2.79 -4.86 -9.82
C VAL A 309 -1.93 -3.83 -10.53
N VAL A 310 -0.96 -4.30 -11.30
CA VAL A 310 -0.19 -3.47 -12.22
C VAL A 310 -0.48 -3.98 -13.63
N SER A 311 -1.20 -3.19 -14.40
CA SER A 311 -1.72 -3.54 -15.71
C SER A 311 -1.18 -2.60 -16.77
N ASP A 312 -0.72 -3.12 -17.91
CA ASP A 312 -0.29 -2.32 -19.05
C ASP A 312 -1.45 -1.48 -19.64
N LYS A 313 -2.69 -1.89 -19.40
CA LYS A 313 -3.89 -1.21 -19.91
C LYS A 313 -4.43 -0.14 -18.97
N TYR A 314 -4.45 -0.41 -17.67
CA TYR A 314 -5.14 0.43 -16.67
C TYR A 314 -4.18 1.08 -15.68
N GLY A 315 -2.87 0.91 -15.85
CA GLY A 315 -1.89 1.38 -14.88
C GLY A 315 -1.90 0.55 -13.59
N MET A 316 -1.61 1.20 -12.49
CA MET A 316 -1.55 0.58 -11.17
C MET A 316 -2.78 0.95 -10.34
N TYR A 317 -3.38 -0.03 -9.62
CA TYR A 317 -4.46 0.23 -8.69
C TYR A 317 -4.48 -0.76 -7.52
N ALA A 318 -4.75 -0.25 -6.32
CA ALA A 318 -4.89 -1.02 -5.11
C ALA A 318 -6.36 -1.43 -4.89
N LEU A 319 -6.58 -2.69 -4.50
CA LEU A 319 -7.91 -3.22 -4.27
C LEU A 319 -8.40 -2.86 -2.86
N THR A 320 -8.76 -1.60 -2.64
CA THR A 320 -9.12 -1.05 -1.33
C THR A 320 -10.59 -1.22 -0.97
N THR A 321 -11.47 -1.50 -1.93
CA THR A 321 -12.93 -1.47 -1.77
C THR A 321 -13.43 -2.40 -0.66
N PHE A 322 -12.90 -3.62 -0.59
CA PHE A 322 -13.29 -4.62 0.42
C PHE A 322 -12.28 -4.80 1.55
N ALA A 323 -11.42 -3.82 1.74
CA ALA A 323 -10.32 -3.89 2.69
C ALA A 323 -10.76 -3.93 4.18
N ASP A 324 -12.02 -3.61 4.48
CA ASP A 324 -12.60 -3.76 5.83
C ASP A 324 -13.01 -5.22 6.16
N TYR A 325 -12.96 -6.10 5.17
CA TYR A 325 -13.39 -7.49 5.32
C TYR A 325 -12.19 -8.43 5.39
N LEU A 326 -12.44 -9.65 5.86
CA LEU A 326 -11.43 -10.69 5.91
C LEU A 326 -10.97 -11.09 4.51
N PHE A 327 -9.67 -11.26 4.35
CA PHE A 327 -9.07 -11.81 3.15
C PHE A 327 -7.95 -12.79 3.48
N CYS A 328 -7.60 -13.65 2.54
CA CYS A 328 -6.56 -14.63 2.71
C CYS A 328 -5.28 -14.19 1.99
N ILE A 329 -4.16 -14.12 2.71
CA ILE A 329 -2.85 -13.90 2.10
C ILE A 329 -2.47 -15.17 1.32
N PRO A 330 -2.29 -15.11 -0.01
CA PRO A 330 -1.94 -16.28 -0.80
C PRO A 330 -0.51 -16.75 -0.52
N ASP A 331 -0.29 -18.05 -0.69
CA ASP A 331 1.02 -18.70 -0.60
C ASP A 331 1.57 -19.09 -1.98
N ARG A 332 1.07 -18.45 -3.01
CA ARG A 332 1.42 -18.64 -4.43
C ARG A 332 1.26 -17.33 -5.20
N LYS A 333 1.73 -17.33 -6.46
CA LYS A 333 1.37 -16.26 -7.39
C LYS A 333 -0.14 -16.28 -7.66
N VAL A 334 -0.76 -15.11 -7.62
CA VAL A 334 -2.18 -14.86 -7.86
C VAL A 334 -2.33 -13.77 -8.91
N ASP A 335 -3.31 -13.92 -9.78
CA ASP A 335 -3.78 -12.86 -10.66
C ASP A 335 -4.95 -12.15 -10.01
N PHE A 336 -4.68 -11.05 -9.33
CA PHE A 336 -5.70 -10.30 -8.59
C PHE A 336 -6.80 -9.67 -9.48
N GLU A 337 -6.60 -9.58 -10.79
CA GLU A 337 -7.68 -9.20 -11.71
C GLU A 337 -8.73 -10.31 -11.85
N LYS A 338 -8.34 -11.56 -11.73
CA LYS A 338 -9.19 -12.72 -11.97
C LYS A 338 -9.57 -13.49 -10.73
N GLU A 339 -8.68 -13.50 -9.74
CA GLU A 339 -8.82 -14.28 -8.52
C GLU A 339 -9.16 -13.36 -7.34
N ASP A 340 -10.15 -13.76 -6.57
CA ASP A 340 -10.59 -13.04 -5.39
C ASP A 340 -10.03 -13.69 -4.13
N ILE A 341 -9.32 -12.92 -3.32
CA ILE A 341 -8.79 -13.36 -2.04
C ILE A 341 -9.70 -13.04 -0.85
N ASN A 342 -10.76 -12.27 -1.07
CA ASN A 342 -11.70 -11.93 -0.01
C ASN A 342 -12.51 -13.16 0.44
N MET A 343 -12.73 -13.23 1.75
CA MET A 343 -13.51 -14.29 2.39
C MET A 343 -15.00 -13.97 2.26
N GLY A 344 -15.62 -14.31 1.11
CA GLY A 344 -16.99 -13.92 0.75
C GLY A 344 -18.11 -14.28 1.75
N TRP A 345 -17.83 -15.05 2.78
CA TRP A 345 -18.82 -15.38 3.81
C TRP A 345 -19.14 -14.25 4.79
N ASN A 346 -18.27 -13.22 4.88
CA ASN A 346 -18.51 -12.03 5.71
C ASN A 346 -19.45 -11.03 5.01
N LEU A 347 -19.53 -11.08 3.70
CA LEU A 347 -20.42 -10.26 2.90
C LEU A 347 -21.33 -11.18 2.10
N LEU A 348 -22.48 -11.52 2.65
CA LEU A 348 -23.40 -12.51 2.09
C LEU A 348 -23.91 -12.12 0.69
N SER A 349 -23.93 -10.84 0.36
CA SER A 349 -24.32 -10.31 -0.96
C SER A 349 -23.18 -10.28 -1.98
N TYR A 350 -21.92 -10.51 -1.55
CA TYR A 350 -20.77 -10.42 -2.45
C TYR A 350 -20.89 -11.42 -3.61
N LYS A 351 -20.71 -10.93 -4.82
CA LYS A 351 -20.86 -11.71 -6.07
C LYS A 351 -22.23 -12.42 -6.24
N LYS A 352 -23.24 -12.02 -5.48
CA LYS A 352 -24.60 -12.55 -5.69
C LYS A 352 -25.31 -11.76 -6.79
N LYS A 353 -26.16 -12.47 -7.55
CA LYS A 353 -27.03 -11.81 -8.52
C LYS A 353 -28.02 -10.91 -7.78
N VAL A 354 -28.11 -9.67 -8.21
CA VAL A 354 -29.03 -8.68 -7.67
C VAL A 354 -30.14 -8.42 -8.67
N ALA A 355 -31.36 -8.24 -8.19
CA ALA A 355 -32.48 -7.80 -8.98
C ALA A 355 -33.20 -6.67 -8.23
N ALA A 356 -33.62 -5.63 -8.95
CA ALA A 356 -34.42 -4.55 -8.41
C ALA A 356 -35.73 -4.44 -9.22
N SER A 357 -36.81 -4.09 -8.53
CA SER A 357 -38.10 -3.85 -9.18
C SER A 357 -38.10 -2.56 -10.00
N SER A 358 -37.27 -1.60 -9.63
CA SER A 358 -37.02 -0.35 -10.34
C SER A 358 -35.62 0.18 -10.04
N SER A 359 -35.05 0.99 -10.94
CA SER A 359 -33.80 1.69 -10.75
C SER A 359 -33.81 3.00 -11.51
N LEU A 360 -33.03 3.98 -11.08
CA LEU A 360 -32.74 5.16 -11.90
C LEU A 360 -31.84 4.75 -13.05
N GLU A 361 -32.03 5.34 -14.24
CA GLU A 361 -31.25 4.98 -15.45
C GLU A 361 -29.73 5.09 -15.28
N ALA A 362 -29.26 5.98 -14.39
CA ALA A 362 -27.84 6.21 -14.14
C ALA A 362 -27.24 5.32 -13.04
N VAL A 363 -28.02 4.43 -12.39
CA VAL A 363 -27.53 3.59 -11.28
C VAL A 363 -27.18 2.21 -11.78
N SER A 364 -25.90 1.88 -11.75
CA SER A 364 -25.41 0.53 -11.98
C SER A 364 -25.55 -0.31 -10.70
N TYR A 365 -26.08 -1.53 -10.83
CA TYR A 365 -26.17 -2.51 -9.73
C TYR A 365 -24.82 -2.89 -9.12
N THR A 366 -23.72 -2.60 -9.80
CA THR A 366 -22.36 -2.83 -9.31
C THR A 366 -21.98 -1.95 -8.11
N HIS A 367 -22.74 -0.86 -7.87
CA HIS A 367 -22.49 0.07 -6.76
C HIS A 367 -23.38 -0.18 -5.53
N LEU A 368 -24.31 -1.13 -5.59
CA LEU A 368 -25.13 -1.48 -4.43
C LEU A 368 -24.29 -2.22 -3.38
N ARG A 369 -24.13 -1.62 -2.22
CA ARG A 369 -23.48 -2.22 -1.06
C ARG A 369 -24.53 -2.92 -0.18
N ALA A 370 -24.10 -3.94 0.57
CA ALA A 370 -25.02 -4.75 1.40
C ALA A 370 -25.79 -3.93 2.44
N HIS A 371 -25.27 -2.81 2.91
CA HIS A 371 -25.92 -1.91 3.88
C HIS A 371 -26.83 -0.85 3.23
N GLU A 372 -26.88 -0.78 1.91
CA GLU A 372 -27.77 0.12 1.17
C GLU A 372 -29.09 -0.56 0.75
N THR A 373 -29.23 -1.85 1.07
CA THR A 373 -30.38 -2.68 0.74
C THR A 373 -31.31 -2.98 1.93
N GLY A 374 -31.14 -2.24 3.04
CA GLY A 374 -31.95 -2.34 4.25
C GLY A 374 -33.34 -1.68 4.14
#